data_ec82e0e7f03fab059562d3cb381dec9a
#
_entry.id   ec82e0e7f03fab059562d3cb381dec9a
#
_cell.length_a   1.000
_cell.length_b   1.000
_cell.length_c   1.000
_cell.angle_alpha   90.00
_cell.angle_beta   90.00
_cell.angle_gamma   90.00
#
_symmetry.space_group_name_H-M   'P 1'
#
loop_
_entity.id
_entity.type
_entity.pdbx_description
1 polymer ?
#
loop_
_entity_poly.entity_id
_entity_poly.type
_entity_poly.pdbx_seq_one_letter_code
_entity_poly.pdbx_strand_id
1 'polypeptide(L)'
;MFEWDLCQAHPAKHEDLDWIFRLELDAYSAPHAVARQTLEGWYARNPDGFSVITMKGRKIGHITIVPLRPEIVKSFVLGTVLEQDIRENSLYTPDEKHLIRNLYIESIIIDSPQGHSSLPIKSLTCLARDFVPLVSRVCDPTNLENFYALAASRRGERFMRGLGFDQVKSRQERADRRALYVAKFSTLKANISELYNRRLRKNEMSKL
;
A
#
# COMPACT_ATOMS: atom_id res chain seq x y z
N MET A 1 -7.39 23.76 -12.67
CA MET A 1 -7.65 22.53 -11.91
C MET A 1 -7.12 21.36 -12.71
N PHE A 2 -6.22 20.55 -12.17
CA PHE A 2 -5.68 19.39 -12.89
C PHE A 2 -6.62 18.20 -12.69
N GLU A 3 -6.69 17.28 -13.64
CA GLU A 3 -7.58 16.11 -13.51
C GLU A 3 -7.28 15.23 -12.29
N TRP A 4 -6.02 15.21 -11.78
CA TRP A 4 -5.68 14.51 -10.54
C TRP A 4 -6.10 15.27 -9.27
N ASP A 5 -6.45 16.57 -9.36
CA ASP A 5 -7.07 17.29 -8.23
C ASP A 5 -8.44 16.68 -7.89
N LEU A 6 -9.01 15.93 -8.84
CA LEU A 6 -10.25 15.19 -8.69
C LEU A 6 -10.02 13.74 -8.20
N CYS A 7 -8.77 13.33 -7.99
CA CYS A 7 -8.39 12.05 -7.42
C CYS A 7 -8.09 12.23 -5.93
N GLN A 8 -8.67 11.38 -5.09
CA GLN A 8 -8.52 11.45 -3.63
C GLN A 8 -8.41 10.04 -3.05
N ALA A 9 -7.52 9.88 -2.05
CA ALA A 9 -7.48 8.70 -1.20
C ALA A 9 -8.16 9.04 0.13
N HIS A 10 -9.18 8.29 0.50
CA HIS A 10 -9.94 8.49 1.74
C HIS A 10 -10.11 7.18 2.51
N PRO A 11 -10.41 7.22 3.83
CA PRO A 11 -10.65 6.01 4.61
C PRO A 11 -11.71 5.13 3.95
N ALA A 12 -11.43 3.83 3.86
CA ALA A 12 -12.43 2.86 3.44
C ALA A 12 -13.50 2.70 4.53
N LYS A 13 -14.74 2.48 4.11
CA LYS A 13 -15.82 2.09 4.99
C LYS A 13 -15.99 0.59 4.98
N HIS A 14 -16.69 0.03 5.97
CA HIS A 14 -16.98 -1.40 6.03
C HIS A 14 -17.65 -1.91 4.75
N GLU A 15 -18.56 -1.11 4.16
CA GLU A 15 -19.24 -1.41 2.88
C GLU A 15 -18.31 -1.49 1.67
N ASP A 16 -17.06 -0.98 1.78
CA ASP A 16 -16.07 -1.04 0.71
C ASP A 16 -15.33 -2.38 0.66
N LEU A 17 -15.36 -3.17 1.75
CA LEU A 17 -14.57 -4.41 1.86
C LEU A 17 -14.89 -5.44 0.78
N ASP A 18 -16.16 -5.59 0.40
CA ASP A 18 -16.55 -6.49 -0.69
C ASP A 18 -15.97 -6.09 -2.03
N TRP A 19 -15.88 -4.79 -2.28
CA TRP A 19 -15.28 -4.26 -3.50
C TRP A 19 -13.75 -4.39 -3.47
N ILE A 20 -13.10 -4.10 -2.34
CA ILE A 20 -11.67 -4.29 -2.13
C ILE A 20 -11.31 -5.76 -2.37
N PHE A 21 -12.01 -6.70 -1.72
CA PHE A 21 -11.76 -8.13 -1.88
C PHE A 21 -11.89 -8.61 -3.33
N ARG A 22 -12.89 -8.12 -4.09
CA ARG A 22 -13.02 -8.45 -5.52
C ARG A 22 -11.82 -7.96 -6.32
N LEU A 23 -11.35 -6.74 -6.08
CA LEU A 23 -10.15 -6.22 -6.74
C LEU A 23 -8.89 -7.03 -6.41
N GLU A 24 -8.76 -7.50 -5.16
CA GLU A 24 -7.67 -8.40 -4.74
C GLU A 24 -7.68 -9.71 -5.54
N LEU A 25 -8.85 -10.36 -5.64
CA LEU A 25 -9.01 -11.60 -6.41
C LEU A 25 -8.67 -11.42 -7.90
N ASP A 26 -9.08 -10.29 -8.48
CA ASP A 26 -8.82 -9.96 -9.88
C ASP A 26 -7.32 -9.68 -10.13
N ALA A 27 -6.65 -9.06 -9.16
CA ALA A 27 -5.25 -8.67 -9.28
C ALA A 27 -4.26 -9.81 -9.00
N TYR A 28 -4.54 -10.66 -8.00
CA TYR A 28 -3.55 -11.60 -7.45
C TYR A 28 -3.84 -13.08 -7.70
N SER A 29 -4.96 -13.44 -8.27
CA SER A 29 -5.42 -14.83 -8.41
C SER A 29 -5.53 -15.62 -7.08
N ALA A 30 -6.37 -16.64 -7.04
CA ALA A 30 -6.85 -17.28 -5.83
C ALA A 30 -5.81 -17.76 -4.80
N PRO A 31 -4.60 -18.27 -5.08
CA PRO A 31 -3.71 -18.66 -3.98
C PRO A 31 -2.94 -17.50 -3.36
N HIS A 32 -2.95 -16.30 -3.97
CA HIS A 32 -2.14 -15.15 -3.55
C HIS A 32 -2.95 -13.97 -3.02
N ALA A 33 -4.26 -13.94 -3.25
CA ALA A 33 -5.15 -12.96 -2.66
C ALA A 33 -5.36 -13.28 -1.18
N VAL A 34 -5.39 -12.25 -0.35
CA VAL A 34 -5.73 -12.40 1.08
C VAL A 34 -7.18 -12.86 1.21
N ALA A 35 -7.44 -13.85 2.07
CA ALA A 35 -8.80 -14.34 2.27
C ALA A 35 -9.71 -13.24 2.82
N ARG A 36 -10.97 -13.21 2.39
CA ARG A 36 -11.96 -12.21 2.83
C ARG A 36 -12.03 -12.08 4.35
N GLN A 37 -12.11 -13.22 5.07
CA GLN A 37 -12.17 -13.23 6.52
C GLN A 37 -10.94 -12.57 7.16
N THR A 38 -9.76 -12.72 6.55
CA THR A 38 -8.52 -12.09 7.02
C THR A 38 -8.58 -10.57 6.82
N LEU A 39 -9.03 -10.08 5.65
CA LEU A 39 -9.22 -8.65 5.40
C LEU A 39 -10.24 -8.03 6.35
N GLU A 40 -11.37 -8.71 6.61
CA GLU A 40 -12.38 -8.28 7.59
C GLU A 40 -11.81 -8.22 9.01
N GLY A 41 -11.02 -9.21 9.42
CA GLY A 41 -10.33 -9.22 10.71
C GLY A 41 -9.31 -8.08 10.84
N TRP A 42 -8.52 -7.82 9.80
CA TRP A 42 -7.59 -6.70 9.78
C TRP A 42 -8.31 -5.34 9.83
N TYR A 43 -9.38 -5.19 9.07
CA TYR A 43 -10.19 -3.98 9.08
C TYR A 43 -10.84 -3.74 10.45
N ALA A 44 -11.43 -4.77 11.05
CA ALA A 44 -12.00 -4.68 12.39
C ALA A 44 -10.94 -4.29 13.45
N ARG A 45 -9.71 -4.77 13.29
CA ARG A 45 -8.59 -4.46 14.20
C ARG A 45 -8.03 -3.06 14.00
N ASN A 46 -7.84 -2.62 12.73
CA ASN A 46 -7.29 -1.31 12.40
C ASN A 46 -7.88 -0.79 11.07
N PRO A 47 -9.06 -0.15 11.10
CA PRO A 47 -9.71 0.37 9.89
C PRO A 47 -8.92 1.51 9.24
N ASP A 48 -8.07 2.21 10.00
CA ASP A 48 -7.26 3.32 9.52
C ASP A 48 -6.25 2.91 8.43
N GLY A 49 -5.91 1.61 8.37
CA GLY A 49 -5.01 1.05 7.37
C GLY A 49 -5.62 0.89 5.98
N PHE A 50 -6.94 1.03 5.86
CA PHE A 50 -7.65 0.80 4.60
C PHE A 50 -8.08 2.13 3.96
N SER A 51 -7.80 2.27 2.68
CA SER A 51 -8.19 3.46 1.92
C SER A 51 -8.70 3.11 0.54
N VAL A 52 -9.74 3.82 0.12
CA VAL A 52 -10.27 3.78 -1.24
C VAL A 52 -9.76 4.99 -2.00
N ILE A 53 -9.37 4.78 -3.23
CA ILE A 53 -8.96 5.83 -4.16
C ILE A 53 -10.13 6.10 -5.07
N THR A 54 -10.58 7.37 -5.11
CA THR A 54 -11.64 7.82 -6.01
C THR A 54 -11.11 8.81 -7.02
N MET A 55 -11.73 8.83 -8.20
CA MET A 55 -11.52 9.85 -9.22
C MET A 55 -12.88 10.29 -9.76
N LYS A 56 -13.17 11.58 -9.68
CA LYS A 56 -14.48 12.13 -10.07
C LYS A 56 -15.65 11.38 -9.40
N GLY A 57 -15.50 11.03 -8.12
CA GLY A 57 -16.51 10.32 -7.33
C GLY A 57 -16.62 8.80 -7.61
N ARG A 58 -15.86 8.25 -8.55
CA ARG A 58 -15.84 6.81 -8.84
C ARG A 58 -14.66 6.14 -8.12
N LYS A 59 -14.89 4.99 -7.51
CA LYS A 59 -13.83 4.15 -6.97
C LYS A 59 -12.95 3.65 -8.12
N ILE A 60 -11.64 3.82 -8.00
CA ILE A 60 -10.65 3.45 -9.02
C ILE A 60 -9.49 2.64 -8.46
N GLY A 61 -9.48 2.34 -7.18
CA GLY A 61 -8.42 1.56 -6.56
C GLY A 61 -8.47 1.64 -5.05
N HIS A 62 -7.58 0.91 -4.43
CA HIS A 62 -7.39 0.94 -2.98
C HIS A 62 -5.91 0.79 -2.60
N ILE A 63 -5.62 1.13 -1.35
CA ILE A 63 -4.36 0.82 -0.69
C ILE A 63 -4.68 0.26 0.69
N THR A 64 -4.03 -0.85 1.04
CA THR A 64 -4.09 -1.47 2.36
C THR A 64 -2.69 -1.46 2.99
N ILE A 65 -2.60 -0.82 4.15
CA ILE A 65 -1.36 -0.71 4.95
C ILE A 65 -1.67 -1.23 6.34
N VAL A 66 -0.98 -2.28 6.78
CA VAL A 66 -1.23 -2.89 8.09
C VAL A 66 -0.07 -2.68 9.06
N PRO A 67 -0.36 -2.24 10.30
CA PRO A 67 0.64 -1.97 11.33
C PRO A 67 1.01 -3.27 12.07
N LEU A 68 2.07 -3.93 11.62
CA LEU A 68 2.51 -5.20 12.19
C LEU A 68 3.23 -5.02 13.55
N ARG A 69 2.95 -5.91 14.48
CA ARG A 69 3.70 -6.02 15.75
C ARG A 69 5.14 -6.51 15.51
N PRO A 70 6.13 -6.12 16.33
CA PRO A 70 7.55 -6.41 16.10
C PRO A 70 7.87 -7.90 15.97
N GLU A 71 7.24 -8.75 16.77
CA GLU A 71 7.40 -10.21 16.74
C GLU A 71 6.93 -10.79 15.39
N ILE A 72 5.85 -10.24 14.84
CA ILE A 72 5.34 -10.63 13.53
C ILE A 72 6.26 -10.14 12.42
N VAL A 73 6.72 -8.89 12.48
CA VAL A 73 7.70 -8.35 11.52
C VAL A 73 8.93 -9.25 11.44
N LYS A 74 9.49 -9.63 12.60
CA LYS A 74 10.66 -10.52 12.66
C LYS A 74 10.40 -11.85 11.97
N SER A 75 9.30 -12.50 12.30
CA SER A 75 8.91 -13.81 11.73
C SER A 75 8.58 -13.69 10.23
N PHE A 76 7.94 -12.59 9.81
CA PHE A 76 7.62 -12.30 8.41
C PHE A 76 8.88 -12.08 7.56
N VAL A 77 9.87 -11.35 8.09
CA VAL A 77 11.18 -11.15 7.43
C VAL A 77 11.97 -12.46 7.34
N LEU A 78 11.94 -13.29 8.38
CA LEU A 78 12.56 -14.61 8.36
C LEU A 78 11.84 -15.58 7.40
N GLY A 79 10.59 -15.32 7.04
CA GLY A 79 9.77 -16.17 6.18
C GLY A 79 9.11 -17.34 6.92
N THR A 80 9.10 -17.32 8.26
CA THR A 80 8.44 -18.33 9.11
C THR A 80 6.95 -18.00 9.31
N VAL A 81 6.54 -16.76 9.06
CA VAL A 81 5.15 -16.32 8.96
C VAL A 81 4.96 -15.79 7.54
N LEU A 82 3.95 -16.28 6.85
CA LEU A 82 3.54 -15.79 5.53
C LEU A 82 2.39 -14.77 5.67
N GLU A 83 2.09 -14.04 4.61
CA GLU A 83 1.01 -13.05 4.61
C GLU A 83 -0.35 -13.65 5.03
N GLN A 84 -0.68 -14.83 4.51
CA GLN A 84 -1.89 -15.57 4.87
C GLN A 84 -1.98 -16.00 6.33
N ASP A 85 -0.84 -16.01 7.06
CA ASP A 85 -0.77 -16.39 8.47
C ASP A 85 -0.92 -15.18 9.41
N ILE A 86 -0.89 -13.96 8.87
CA ILE A 86 -1.08 -12.73 9.64
C ILE A 86 -2.54 -12.66 10.09
N ARG A 87 -2.78 -12.66 11.40
CA ARG A 87 -4.11 -12.56 12.00
C ARG A 87 -4.34 -11.16 12.55
N GLU A 88 -5.57 -10.84 12.92
CA GLU A 88 -5.96 -9.55 13.50
C GLU A 88 -5.16 -9.20 14.75
N ASN A 89 -4.83 -10.19 15.62
CA ASN A 89 -4.01 -9.97 16.81
C ASN A 89 -2.52 -9.68 16.50
N SER A 90 -2.09 -9.93 15.26
CA SER A 90 -0.76 -9.57 14.75
C SER A 90 -0.62 -8.06 14.52
N LEU A 91 -1.71 -7.31 14.57
CA LEU A 91 -1.76 -5.89 14.24
C LEU A 91 -1.91 -5.03 15.51
N TYR A 92 -1.36 -3.84 15.45
CA TYR A 92 -1.67 -2.77 16.40
C TYR A 92 -3.09 -2.23 16.17
N THR A 93 -3.72 -1.72 17.24
CA THR A 93 -4.99 -0.97 17.17
C THR A 93 -4.73 0.52 16.92
N PRO A 94 -5.78 1.30 16.57
CA PRO A 94 -5.66 2.75 16.45
C PRO A 94 -5.17 3.47 17.71
N ASP A 95 -5.48 2.96 18.91
CA ASP A 95 -5.02 3.55 20.18
C ASP A 95 -3.51 3.34 20.42
N GLU A 96 -2.91 2.37 19.75
CA GLU A 96 -1.50 2.01 19.85
C GLU A 96 -0.61 2.72 18.79
N LYS A 97 -1.10 3.75 18.08
CA LYS A 97 -0.40 4.46 16.98
C LYS A 97 1.03 4.88 17.33
N HIS A 98 1.26 5.30 18.57
CA HIS A 98 2.56 5.76 19.05
C HIS A 98 3.61 4.63 19.21
N LEU A 99 3.17 3.36 19.21
CA LEU A 99 4.07 2.20 19.32
C LEU A 99 4.50 1.66 17.94
N ILE A 100 3.85 2.10 16.85
CA ILE A 100 4.06 1.54 15.52
C ILE A 100 5.39 2.03 14.95
N ARG A 101 6.29 1.09 14.68
CA ARG A 101 7.59 1.32 14.05
C ARG A 101 7.65 0.81 12.61
N ASN A 102 6.77 -0.14 12.29
CA ASN A 102 6.82 -0.85 11.03
C ASN A 102 5.42 -0.96 10.42
N LEU A 103 5.31 -0.65 9.14
CA LEU A 103 4.10 -0.81 8.35
C LEU A 103 4.35 -1.83 7.24
N TYR A 104 3.37 -2.63 6.95
CA TYR A 104 3.35 -3.52 5.81
C TYR A 104 2.33 -3.03 4.78
N ILE A 105 2.82 -2.72 3.57
CA ILE A 105 1.95 -2.43 2.42
C ILE A 105 1.51 -3.79 1.88
N GLU A 106 0.29 -4.15 2.19
CA GLU A 106 -0.30 -5.40 1.73
C GLU A 106 -0.62 -5.28 0.23
N SER A 107 -1.35 -4.22 -0.16
CA SER A 107 -1.71 -4.00 -1.55
C SER A 107 -1.77 -2.53 -1.93
N ILE A 108 -1.49 -2.27 -3.19
CA ILE A 108 -1.81 -1.03 -3.92
C ILE A 108 -2.39 -1.48 -5.26
N ILE A 109 -3.69 -1.43 -5.40
CA ILE A 109 -4.39 -1.86 -6.61
C ILE A 109 -5.12 -0.68 -7.25
N ILE A 110 -4.90 -0.50 -8.55
CA ILE A 110 -5.63 0.46 -9.36
C ILE A 110 -6.45 -0.32 -10.38
N ASP A 111 -7.76 -0.19 -10.27
CA ASP A 111 -8.72 -0.70 -11.25
C ASP A 111 -8.59 0.15 -12.52
N SER A 112 -7.95 -0.43 -13.52
CA SER A 112 -7.77 0.21 -14.82
C SER A 112 -8.61 -0.52 -15.86
N PRO A 113 -9.83 -0.05 -16.14
CA PRO A 113 -10.62 -0.60 -17.24
C PRO A 113 -9.79 -0.64 -18.52
N GLN A 114 -9.91 -1.71 -19.28
CA GLN A 114 -9.15 -1.91 -20.52
C GLN A 114 -9.23 -0.65 -21.40
N GLY A 115 -8.07 -0.08 -21.72
CA GLY A 115 -7.96 1.11 -22.59
C GLY A 115 -7.54 2.43 -21.93
N HIS A 116 -7.50 2.53 -20.59
CA HIS A 116 -7.08 3.77 -19.91
C HIS A 116 -5.62 3.72 -19.41
N SER A 117 -4.66 3.78 -20.31
CA SER A 117 -3.21 3.73 -19.99
C SER A 117 -2.72 4.84 -19.03
N SER A 118 -3.43 5.96 -18.95
CA SER A 118 -3.05 7.10 -18.09
C SER A 118 -3.59 7.00 -16.65
N LEU A 119 -4.60 6.15 -16.38
CA LEU A 119 -5.23 6.04 -15.05
C LEU A 119 -4.24 5.61 -13.96
N PRO A 120 -3.37 4.60 -14.15
CA PRO A 120 -2.39 4.22 -13.14
C PRO A 120 -1.44 5.36 -12.76
N ILE A 121 -1.03 6.19 -13.73
CA ILE A 121 -0.12 7.32 -13.49
C ILE A 121 -0.80 8.40 -12.65
N LYS A 122 -2.04 8.75 -12.96
CA LYS A 122 -2.83 9.76 -12.23
C LYS A 122 -3.06 9.31 -10.79
N SER A 123 -3.42 8.04 -10.60
CA SER A 123 -3.67 7.45 -9.28
C SER A 123 -2.41 7.39 -8.42
N LEU A 124 -1.24 7.08 -8.99
CA LEU A 124 0.04 7.14 -8.29
C LEU A 124 0.41 8.55 -7.88
N THR A 125 0.07 9.57 -8.68
CA THR A 125 0.28 10.98 -8.33
C THR A 125 -0.62 11.37 -7.15
N CYS A 126 -1.87 10.90 -7.13
CA CYS A 126 -2.79 11.06 -6.01
C CYS A 126 -2.23 10.43 -4.72
N LEU A 127 -1.83 9.15 -4.79
CA LEU A 127 -1.22 8.46 -3.66
C LEU A 127 0.06 9.16 -3.17
N ALA A 128 0.88 9.69 -4.07
CA ALA A 128 2.09 10.43 -3.70
C ALA A 128 1.76 11.73 -2.94
N ARG A 129 0.72 12.46 -3.35
CA ARG A 129 0.22 13.64 -2.63
C ARG A 129 -0.31 13.28 -1.25
N ASP A 130 -1.09 12.20 -1.18
CA ASP A 130 -1.83 11.83 0.02
C ASP A 130 -1.03 10.86 0.93
N PHE A 131 0.20 10.50 0.57
CA PHE A 131 1.01 9.49 1.26
C PHE A 131 1.22 9.79 2.75
N VAL A 132 1.68 10.99 3.08
CA VAL A 132 1.92 11.36 4.49
C VAL A 132 0.62 11.41 5.29
N PRO A 133 -0.47 12.03 4.81
CA PRO A 133 -1.79 11.90 5.44
C PRO A 133 -2.28 10.46 5.66
N LEU A 134 -2.08 9.57 4.67
CA LEU A 134 -2.41 8.14 4.79
C LEU A 134 -1.64 7.49 5.94
N VAL A 135 -0.33 7.70 5.99
CA VAL A 135 0.55 7.16 7.05
C VAL A 135 0.17 7.71 8.42
N SER A 136 -0.06 9.03 8.53
CA SER A 136 -0.41 9.69 9.79
C SER A 136 -1.75 9.22 10.38
N ARG A 137 -2.61 8.66 9.54
CA ARG A 137 -3.85 8.04 9.99
C ARG A 137 -3.58 6.74 10.72
N VAL A 138 -2.64 5.93 10.22
CA VAL A 138 -2.31 4.59 10.75
C VAL A 138 -1.37 4.66 11.96
N CYS A 139 -0.38 5.55 11.94
CA CYS A 139 0.65 5.63 12.97
C CYS A 139 1.10 7.07 13.23
N ASP A 140 1.91 7.26 14.27
CA ASP A 140 2.71 8.47 14.44
C ASP A 140 3.94 8.40 13.50
N PRO A 141 4.01 9.25 12.45
CA PRO A 141 5.10 9.22 11.49
C PRO A 141 6.48 9.51 12.09
N THR A 142 6.55 10.14 13.28
CA THR A 142 7.83 10.45 13.96
C THR A 142 8.48 9.18 14.51
N ASN A 143 7.68 8.16 14.79
CA ASN A 143 8.13 6.88 15.33
C ASN A 143 8.33 5.82 14.25
N LEU A 144 7.87 6.08 13.03
CA LEU A 144 7.88 5.10 11.94
C LEU A 144 9.29 4.94 11.35
N GLU A 145 9.77 3.71 11.32
CA GLU A 145 11.09 3.35 10.81
C GLU A 145 11.03 2.77 9.40
N ASN A 146 10.21 1.73 9.20
CA ASN A 146 10.26 0.93 7.99
C ASN A 146 8.89 0.64 7.40
N PHE A 147 8.90 0.50 6.07
CA PHE A 147 7.85 -0.11 5.29
C PHE A 147 8.33 -1.44 4.72
N TYR A 148 7.48 -2.44 4.79
CA TYR A 148 7.66 -3.74 4.14
C TYR A 148 6.64 -3.91 3.03
N ALA A 149 6.99 -4.65 1.97
CA ALA A 149 6.07 -5.00 0.89
C ALA A 149 6.50 -6.29 0.21
N LEU A 150 5.54 -7.08 -0.26
CA LEU A 150 5.78 -8.23 -1.13
C LEU A 150 5.55 -7.86 -2.59
N ALA A 151 6.44 -8.30 -3.47
CA ALA A 151 6.27 -8.08 -4.90
C ALA A 151 5.51 -9.24 -5.54
N ALA A 152 4.31 -9.00 -5.99
CA ALA A 152 3.52 -9.96 -6.75
C ALA A 152 3.98 -10.10 -8.22
N SER A 153 4.63 -9.07 -8.79
CA SER A 153 5.04 -9.03 -10.19
C SER A 153 6.38 -8.34 -10.41
N ARG A 154 7.03 -8.62 -11.56
CA ARG A 154 8.25 -7.90 -11.98
C ARG A 154 8.03 -6.38 -12.13
N ARG A 155 6.80 -5.96 -12.48
CA ARG A 155 6.45 -4.53 -12.55
C ARG A 155 6.41 -3.92 -11.15
N GLY A 156 5.82 -4.62 -10.19
CA GLY A 156 5.82 -4.24 -8.78
C GLY A 156 7.24 -4.15 -8.21
N GLU A 157 8.12 -5.11 -8.50
CA GLU A 157 9.54 -5.05 -8.10
C GLU A 157 10.24 -3.78 -8.61
N ARG A 158 10.07 -3.47 -9.91
CA ARG A 158 10.67 -2.25 -10.49
C ARG A 158 10.11 -0.99 -9.86
N PHE A 159 8.81 -0.96 -9.60
CA PHE A 159 8.15 0.17 -8.94
C PHE A 159 8.68 0.37 -7.52
N MET A 160 8.77 -0.68 -6.70
CA MET A 160 9.31 -0.60 -5.34
C MET A 160 10.76 -0.13 -5.33
N ARG A 161 11.63 -0.71 -6.19
CA ARG A 161 13.02 -0.25 -6.30
C ARG A 161 13.13 1.23 -6.69
N GLY A 162 12.25 1.69 -7.60
CA GLY A 162 12.17 3.11 -7.98
C GLY A 162 11.73 4.03 -6.83
N LEU A 163 11.05 3.50 -5.82
CA LEU A 163 10.69 4.20 -4.59
C LEU A 163 11.73 4.06 -3.47
N GLY A 164 12.83 3.35 -3.69
CA GLY A 164 13.90 3.18 -2.72
C GLY A 164 13.71 2.00 -1.76
N PHE A 165 12.95 0.99 -2.17
CA PHE A 165 12.89 -0.26 -1.46
C PHE A 165 14.08 -1.16 -1.82
N ASP A 166 14.72 -1.75 -0.82
CA ASP A 166 15.75 -2.76 -0.94
C ASP A 166 15.14 -4.15 -0.79
N GLN A 167 15.61 -5.09 -1.61
CA GLN A 167 15.18 -6.48 -1.51
C GLN A 167 15.90 -7.18 -0.34
N VAL A 168 15.13 -7.67 0.64
CA VAL A 168 15.67 -8.38 1.82
C VAL A 168 15.53 -9.89 1.72
N LYS A 169 14.59 -10.38 0.90
CA LYS A 169 14.45 -11.81 0.56
C LYS A 169 14.07 -11.95 -0.90
N SER A 170 14.72 -12.87 -1.57
CA SER A 170 14.38 -13.25 -2.94
C SER A 170 13.15 -14.17 -2.97
N ARG A 171 12.61 -14.40 -4.16
CA ARG A 171 11.52 -15.35 -4.38
C ARG A 171 11.90 -16.79 -4.01
N GLN A 172 13.16 -17.15 -4.17
CA GLN A 172 13.66 -18.49 -3.87
C GLN A 172 13.79 -18.74 -2.37
N GLU A 173 14.02 -17.69 -1.59
CA GLU A 173 14.19 -17.76 -0.13
C GLU A 173 12.88 -17.78 0.66
N ARG A 174 11.75 -17.63 -0.02
CA ARG A 174 10.43 -17.60 0.63
C ARG A 174 9.53 -18.72 0.10
N ALA A 175 8.78 -19.34 1.01
CA ALA A 175 7.84 -20.42 0.68
C ALA A 175 6.71 -19.95 -0.24
N ASP A 176 6.24 -18.68 -0.09
CA ASP A 176 5.20 -18.06 -0.92
C ASP A 176 5.73 -17.61 -2.31
N ARG A 177 7.01 -17.81 -2.60
CA ARG A 177 7.65 -17.42 -3.87
C ARG A 177 7.48 -15.93 -4.23
N ARG A 178 7.30 -15.05 -3.24
CA ARG A 178 7.24 -13.60 -3.40
C ARG A 178 8.47 -12.94 -2.79
N ALA A 179 9.11 -12.03 -3.52
CA ALA A 179 10.25 -11.29 -2.98
C ALA A 179 9.79 -10.26 -1.96
N LEU A 180 10.47 -10.19 -0.82
CA LEU A 180 10.22 -9.22 0.24
C LEU A 180 11.16 -8.04 0.11
N TYR A 181 10.59 -6.85 0.23
CA TYR A 181 11.26 -5.57 0.16
C TYR A 181 11.06 -4.77 1.43
N VAL A 182 12.05 -3.92 1.76
CA VAL A 182 11.98 -2.97 2.86
C VAL A 182 12.44 -1.58 2.39
N ALA A 183 11.81 -0.53 2.90
CA ALA A 183 12.28 0.85 2.75
C ALA A 183 12.23 1.58 4.09
N LYS A 184 13.22 2.40 4.38
CA LYS A 184 13.13 3.37 5.48
C LYS A 184 12.05 4.40 5.15
N PHE A 185 11.23 4.75 6.14
CA PHE A 185 10.18 5.74 5.94
C PHE A 185 10.72 7.08 5.41
N SER A 186 11.85 7.55 5.93
CA SER A 186 12.49 8.80 5.48
C SER A 186 12.86 8.77 3.99
N THR A 187 13.44 7.66 3.53
CA THR A 187 13.80 7.46 2.11
C THR A 187 12.56 7.39 1.24
N LEU A 188 11.57 6.59 1.65
CA LEU A 188 10.32 6.43 0.92
C LEU A 188 9.57 7.76 0.79
N LYS A 189 9.45 8.52 1.88
CA LYS A 189 8.84 9.85 1.91
C LYS A 189 9.55 10.81 0.94
N ALA A 190 10.89 10.86 0.96
CA ALA A 190 11.66 11.72 0.07
C ALA A 190 11.44 11.37 -1.41
N ASN A 191 11.53 10.07 -1.76
CA ASN A 191 11.36 9.61 -3.13
C ASN A 191 9.93 9.82 -3.67
N ILE A 192 8.92 9.60 -2.82
CA ILE A 192 7.52 9.88 -3.17
C ILE A 192 7.30 11.38 -3.39
N SER A 193 7.85 12.24 -2.53
CA SER A 193 7.77 13.69 -2.67
C SER A 193 8.45 14.17 -3.96
N GLU A 194 9.60 13.61 -4.29
CA GLU A 194 10.30 13.92 -5.54
C GLU A 194 9.50 13.47 -6.77
N LEU A 195 8.92 12.26 -6.73
CA LEU A 195 8.04 11.75 -7.80
C LEU A 195 6.86 12.71 -8.04
N TYR A 196 6.21 13.16 -6.96
CA TYR A 196 5.11 14.11 -7.03
C TYR A 196 5.55 15.44 -7.66
N ASN A 197 6.64 16.03 -7.18
CA ASN A 197 7.17 17.31 -7.68
C ASN A 197 7.61 17.26 -9.15
N ARG A 198 8.23 16.15 -9.58
CA ARG A 198 8.56 15.93 -11.00
C ARG A 198 7.31 15.92 -11.89
N ARG A 199 6.21 15.33 -11.40
CA ARG A 199 4.93 15.27 -12.12
C ARG A 199 4.29 16.64 -12.23
N LEU A 200 4.28 17.43 -11.16
CA LEU A 200 3.78 18.80 -11.19
C LEU A 200 4.50 19.62 -12.25
N ARG A 201 5.84 19.65 -12.23
CA ARG A 201 6.65 20.40 -13.21
C ARG A 201 6.39 19.97 -14.67
N LYS A 202 6.32 18.66 -14.93
CA LYS A 202 6.04 18.16 -16.29
C LYS A 202 4.69 18.62 -16.82
N ASN A 203 3.71 18.75 -15.96
CA ASN A 203 2.37 19.18 -16.38
C ASN A 203 2.23 20.69 -16.55
N GLU A 204 3.01 21.49 -15.81
CA GLU A 204 3.11 22.93 -16.04
C GLU A 204 3.72 23.22 -17.41
N MET A 205 4.81 22.51 -17.77
CA MET A 205 5.48 22.66 -19.07
C MET A 205 4.62 22.22 -20.27
N SER A 206 3.66 21.30 -20.07
CA SER A 206 2.77 20.84 -21.16
C SER A 206 1.60 21.80 -21.45
N LYS A 207 1.49 22.91 -20.71
CA LYS A 207 0.45 23.95 -20.87
C LYS A 207 0.98 25.22 -21.54
N LEU A 208 2.30 25.31 -21.72
CA LEU A 208 2.99 26.35 -22.49
C LEU A 208 3.18 25.91 -23.93
#